data_b82f706c5ad35f06979f6764470c7e1d
#
_entry.id   b82f706c5ad35f06979f6764470c7e1d
#
_cell.length_a   1.000
_cell.length_b   1.000
_cell.length_c   1.000
_cell.angle_alpha   90.00
_cell.angle_beta   90.00
_cell.angle_gamma   90.00
#
_symmetry.space_group_name_H-M   'P 1'
#
loop_
_entity.id
_entity.type
_entity.pdbx_description
1 polymer ?
#
loop_
_entity_poly.entity_id
_entity_poly.type
_entity_poly.pdbx_seq_one_letter_code
_entity_poly.pdbx_strand_id
1 'polypeptide(L)'
;FTEEIVNLLLHSASEDFDWSDISPTIFGAVFESTLNPETRRSGGMHYTSIENIHKVIDPLFLDELREELEQIKAVKVGKIRTDKAKAYQEKLAGLTFLDPACGSGNFLTETYISLRKLENEAIKLKFGEQIAIDTGDIIKVSIGQFYGIEINDFAVTVAKTALWIAESQMMKETEDIVHASLDFLPLKSYANITEGNALRMDWNEVVPKEKLNYIMGNPPFVGARYMNKEQKDDLLSVFTDWKNAGNLDFVCCWYKKAADFMQNTNIRTALVSTNSVSQGESVANLWKPLFESGTHIDFAHRTFRWDSEANMKAHVHCVIIGFSVAPNNKEKVIYTSDRAQKARNINAYL
;
A
#
# COMPACT_ATOMS: atom_id res chain seq x y z
N PHE A 1 -9.92 -14.07 -32.41
CA PHE A 1 -9.40 -15.21 -31.64
C PHE A 1 -9.65 -16.48 -32.45
N THR A 2 -8.68 -17.40 -32.48
CA THR A 2 -8.87 -18.73 -33.06
C THR A 2 -9.75 -19.57 -32.12
N GLU A 3 -10.43 -20.58 -32.69
CA GLU A 3 -11.26 -21.51 -31.91
C GLU A 3 -10.46 -22.21 -30.80
N GLU A 4 -9.18 -22.49 -31.05
CA GLU A 4 -8.24 -23.05 -30.08
C GLU A 4 -7.99 -22.10 -28.91
N ILE A 5 -7.80 -20.80 -29.13
CA ILE A 5 -7.66 -19.80 -28.08
C ILE A 5 -8.94 -19.66 -27.26
N VAL A 6 -10.10 -19.68 -27.90
CA VAL A 6 -11.40 -19.62 -27.22
C VAL A 6 -11.59 -20.84 -26.32
N ASN A 7 -11.26 -22.06 -26.81
CA ASN A 7 -11.34 -23.27 -26.01
C ASN A 7 -10.38 -23.27 -24.83
N LEU A 8 -9.12 -22.79 -24.99
CA LEU A 8 -8.17 -22.63 -23.89
C LEU A 8 -8.68 -21.66 -22.82
N LEU A 9 -9.30 -20.55 -23.24
CA LEU A 9 -9.86 -19.58 -22.30
C LEU A 9 -11.08 -20.11 -21.56
N LEU A 10 -12.00 -20.77 -22.26
CA LEU A 10 -13.24 -21.26 -21.65
C LEU A 10 -13.03 -22.50 -20.77
N HIS A 11 -12.18 -23.43 -21.17
CA HIS A 11 -11.97 -24.68 -20.44
C HIS A 11 -10.74 -24.62 -19.55
N SER A 12 -9.53 -24.52 -20.12
CA SER A 12 -8.31 -24.65 -19.34
C SER A 12 -8.07 -23.47 -18.37
N ALA A 13 -8.46 -22.25 -18.74
CA ALA A 13 -8.24 -21.06 -17.90
C ALA A 13 -9.46 -20.67 -17.05
N SER A 14 -10.66 -21.20 -17.34
CA SER A 14 -11.89 -20.82 -16.62
C SER A 14 -12.50 -22.00 -15.85
N GLU A 15 -12.77 -23.13 -16.52
CA GLU A 15 -13.50 -24.25 -15.89
C GLU A 15 -12.55 -25.20 -15.14
N ASP A 16 -11.36 -25.47 -15.68
CA ASP A 16 -10.43 -26.46 -15.15
C ASP A 16 -9.46 -25.90 -14.11
N PHE A 17 -9.38 -24.58 -13.97
CA PHE A 17 -8.42 -23.91 -13.11
C PHE A 17 -9.10 -23.21 -11.93
N ASP A 18 -8.75 -23.61 -10.70
CA ASP A 18 -9.24 -22.94 -9.47
C ASP A 18 -8.42 -21.70 -9.17
N TRP A 19 -8.93 -20.53 -9.54
CA TRP A 19 -8.32 -19.24 -9.29
C TRP A 19 -8.35 -18.84 -7.80
N SER A 20 -9.13 -19.55 -6.97
CA SER A 20 -9.22 -19.23 -5.54
C SER A 20 -7.92 -19.52 -4.78
N ASP A 21 -7.05 -20.36 -5.32
CA ASP A 21 -5.76 -20.70 -4.72
C ASP A 21 -4.60 -19.81 -5.15
N ILE A 22 -4.80 -18.95 -6.14
CA ILE A 22 -3.75 -18.02 -6.60
C ILE A 22 -3.63 -16.84 -5.63
N SER A 23 -2.42 -16.63 -5.11
CA SER A 23 -2.13 -15.39 -4.37
C SER A 23 -2.35 -14.17 -5.27
N PRO A 24 -3.22 -13.21 -4.89
CA PRO A 24 -3.46 -12.00 -5.69
C PRO A 24 -2.18 -11.18 -5.93
N THR A 25 -1.23 -11.20 -5.00
CA THR A 25 0.07 -10.53 -5.14
C THR A 25 0.98 -11.27 -6.13
N ILE A 26 0.95 -12.62 -6.16
CA ILE A 26 1.69 -13.41 -7.17
C ILE A 26 1.10 -13.16 -8.57
N PHE A 27 -0.21 -12.98 -8.68
CA PHE A 27 -0.86 -12.63 -9.94
C PHE A 27 -0.21 -11.39 -10.58
N GLY A 28 -0.04 -10.31 -9.80
CA GLY A 28 0.68 -9.11 -10.24
C GLY A 28 2.12 -9.40 -10.70
N ALA A 29 2.87 -10.22 -9.94
CA ALA A 29 4.25 -10.59 -10.27
C ALA A 29 4.38 -11.39 -11.57
N VAL A 30 3.47 -12.33 -11.82
CA VAL A 30 3.43 -13.12 -13.06
C VAL A 30 3.20 -12.20 -14.27
N PHE A 31 2.24 -11.28 -14.16
CA PHE A 31 1.97 -10.32 -15.24
C PHE A 31 3.14 -9.35 -15.46
N GLU A 32 3.77 -8.84 -14.40
CA GLU A 32 5.00 -8.04 -14.54
C GLU A 32 6.11 -8.82 -15.28
N SER A 33 6.20 -10.13 -15.07
CA SER A 33 7.20 -10.97 -15.72
C SER A 33 6.97 -11.11 -17.22
N THR A 34 5.75 -10.95 -17.71
CA THR A 34 5.38 -11.00 -19.13
C THR A 34 5.67 -9.71 -19.88
N LEU A 35 5.87 -8.59 -19.16
CA LEU A 35 6.21 -7.31 -19.77
C LEU A 35 7.63 -7.33 -20.34
N ASN A 36 7.82 -6.58 -21.44
CA ASN A 36 9.13 -6.40 -22.05
C ASN A 36 10.13 -5.87 -21.01
N PRO A 37 11.34 -6.49 -20.88
CA PRO A 37 12.36 -6.06 -19.92
C PRO A 37 12.78 -4.59 -20.03
N GLU A 38 12.69 -3.98 -21.22
CA GLU A 38 12.97 -2.56 -21.42
C GLU A 38 11.88 -1.67 -20.81
N THR A 39 10.61 -2.04 -20.97
CA THR A 39 9.46 -1.33 -20.39
C THR A 39 9.48 -1.45 -18.86
N ARG A 40 9.85 -2.63 -18.32
CA ARG A 40 10.02 -2.84 -16.87
C ARG A 40 11.11 -1.95 -16.27
N ARG A 41 12.27 -1.84 -16.92
CA ARG A 41 13.39 -1.03 -16.46
C ARG A 41 13.07 0.47 -16.51
N SER A 42 12.47 0.93 -17.59
CA SER A 42 12.11 2.35 -17.76
C SER A 42 10.98 2.80 -16.86
N GLY A 43 10.04 1.89 -16.54
CA GLY A 43 8.90 2.16 -15.65
C GLY A 43 9.19 2.01 -14.15
N GLY A 44 10.38 1.50 -13.77
CA GLY A 44 10.70 1.26 -12.34
C GLY A 44 9.82 0.21 -11.67
N MET A 45 9.12 -0.62 -12.46
CA MET A 45 8.24 -1.67 -11.93
C MET A 45 9.07 -2.80 -11.33
N HIS A 46 9.00 -2.92 -10.02
CA HIS A 46 9.66 -3.97 -9.26
C HIS A 46 8.64 -4.62 -8.33
N TYR A 47 8.46 -5.93 -8.48
CA TYR A 47 7.66 -6.71 -7.55
C TYR A 47 8.12 -6.48 -6.11
N THR A 48 7.17 -6.18 -5.24
CA THR A 48 7.42 -6.03 -3.80
C THR A 48 6.88 -7.26 -3.08
N SER A 49 7.75 -8.01 -2.42
CA SER A 49 7.35 -9.19 -1.64
C SER A 49 6.44 -8.82 -0.47
N ILE A 50 5.57 -9.74 -0.07
CA ILE A 50 4.66 -9.58 1.07
C ILE A 50 5.44 -9.15 2.33
N GLU A 51 6.58 -9.79 2.60
CA GLU A 51 7.44 -9.42 3.74
C GLU A 51 7.86 -7.94 3.70
N ASN A 52 8.24 -7.44 2.53
CA ASN A 52 8.65 -6.05 2.39
C ASN A 52 7.45 -5.07 2.45
N ILE A 53 6.27 -5.48 1.98
CA ILE A 53 5.03 -4.71 2.17
C ILE A 53 4.74 -4.56 3.67
N HIS A 54 4.84 -5.64 4.44
CA HIS A 54 4.62 -5.61 5.89
C HIS A 54 5.63 -4.74 6.65
N LYS A 55 6.88 -4.59 6.17
CA LYS A 55 7.81 -3.60 6.74
C LYS A 55 7.30 -2.15 6.61
N VAL A 56 6.40 -1.88 5.66
CA VAL A 56 5.77 -0.58 5.47
C VAL A 56 4.47 -0.47 6.26
N ILE A 57 3.53 -1.41 6.06
CA ILE A 57 2.16 -1.29 6.56
C ILE A 57 2.04 -1.61 8.05
N ASP A 58 2.87 -2.54 8.58
CA ASP A 58 2.82 -2.90 10.00
C ASP A 58 3.09 -1.68 10.89
N PRO A 59 4.24 -1.00 10.81
CA PRO A 59 4.50 0.16 11.65
C PRO A 59 3.68 1.40 11.27
N LEU A 60 3.15 1.47 10.05
CA LEU A 60 2.35 2.61 9.61
C LEU A 60 0.98 2.62 10.30
N PHE A 61 0.29 1.49 10.36
CA PHE A 61 -1.06 1.40 10.94
C PHE A 61 -1.45 0.00 11.45
N LEU A 62 -0.92 -1.08 10.89
CA LEU A 62 -1.47 -2.42 11.11
C LEU A 62 -1.20 -2.94 12.52
N ASP A 63 -0.03 -2.63 13.10
CA ASP A 63 0.30 -3.00 14.48
C ASP A 63 -0.65 -2.36 15.49
N GLU A 64 -1.01 -1.08 15.29
CA GLU A 64 -1.98 -0.38 16.13
C GLU A 64 -3.37 -1.03 16.05
N LEU A 65 -3.78 -1.44 14.85
CA LEU A 65 -5.07 -2.12 14.67
C LEU A 65 -5.06 -3.54 15.29
N ARG A 66 -3.97 -4.27 15.17
CA ARG A 66 -3.81 -5.59 15.82
C ARG A 66 -3.85 -5.47 17.33
N GLU A 67 -3.14 -4.51 17.89
CA GLU A 67 -3.13 -4.27 19.34
C GLU A 67 -4.53 -3.92 19.86
N GLU A 68 -5.27 -3.06 19.17
CA GLU A 68 -6.65 -2.72 19.53
C GLU A 68 -7.57 -3.95 19.49
N LEU A 69 -7.44 -4.80 18.48
CA LEU A 69 -8.21 -6.04 18.38
C LEU A 69 -7.91 -6.99 19.55
N GLU A 70 -6.65 -7.15 19.94
CA GLU A 70 -6.28 -7.97 21.10
C GLU A 70 -6.84 -7.41 22.40
N GLN A 71 -6.89 -6.08 22.58
CA GLN A 71 -7.55 -5.45 23.70
C GLN A 71 -9.07 -5.74 23.71
N ILE A 72 -9.72 -5.77 22.54
CA ILE A 72 -11.13 -6.13 22.42
C ILE A 72 -11.35 -7.60 22.78
N LYS A 73 -10.50 -8.51 22.30
CA LYS A 73 -10.55 -9.95 22.65
C LYS A 73 -10.43 -10.21 24.15
N ALA A 74 -9.63 -9.40 24.85
CA ALA A 74 -9.43 -9.50 26.29
C ALA A 74 -10.65 -9.08 27.14
N VAL A 75 -11.67 -8.45 26.55
CA VAL A 75 -12.88 -8.01 27.26
C VAL A 75 -13.72 -9.22 27.68
N LYS A 76 -13.90 -9.39 29.01
CA LYS A 76 -14.62 -10.54 29.58
C LYS A 76 -16.14 -10.48 29.42
N VAL A 77 -16.72 -9.27 29.39
CA VAL A 77 -18.18 -9.07 29.29
C VAL A 77 -18.62 -9.18 27.83
N GLY A 78 -19.37 -10.23 27.50
CA GLY A 78 -19.75 -10.56 26.13
C GLY A 78 -20.40 -9.41 25.36
N LYS A 79 -21.42 -8.75 25.92
CA LYS A 79 -22.07 -7.61 25.27
C LYS A 79 -21.10 -6.47 24.98
N ILE A 80 -20.26 -6.08 25.95
CA ILE A 80 -19.27 -4.98 25.76
C ILE A 80 -18.26 -5.39 24.68
N ARG A 81 -17.84 -6.64 24.66
CA ARG A 81 -16.92 -7.15 23.63
C ARG A 81 -17.54 -7.07 22.23
N THR A 82 -18.80 -7.48 22.08
CA THR A 82 -19.53 -7.40 20.81
C THR A 82 -19.70 -5.95 20.35
N ASP A 83 -20.08 -5.02 21.24
CA ASP A 83 -20.23 -3.61 20.91
C ASP A 83 -18.88 -2.99 20.46
N LYS A 84 -17.79 -3.34 21.13
CA LYS A 84 -16.43 -2.91 20.75
C LYS A 84 -15.99 -3.52 19.41
N ALA A 85 -16.28 -4.80 19.16
CA ALA A 85 -15.99 -5.44 17.88
C ALA A 85 -16.75 -4.79 16.72
N LYS A 86 -17.99 -4.39 16.95
CA LYS A 86 -18.78 -3.61 15.97
C LYS A 86 -18.14 -2.24 15.69
N ALA A 87 -17.80 -1.48 16.73
CA ALA A 87 -17.14 -0.17 16.57
C ALA A 87 -15.77 -0.30 15.87
N TYR A 88 -15.04 -1.36 16.16
CA TYR A 88 -13.77 -1.67 15.48
C TYR A 88 -13.97 -1.94 13.99
N GLN A 89 -14.99 -2.72 13.63
CA GLN A 89 -15.33 -2.98 12.23
C GLN A 89 -15.70 -1.68 11.50
N GLU A 90 -16.48 -0.78 12.11
CA GLU A 90 -16.79 0.55 11.55
C GLU A 90 -15.51 1.39 11.37
N LYS A 91 -14.59 1.31 12.32
CA LYS A 91 -13.28 1.98 12.19
C LYS A 91 -12.51 1.45 10.99
N LEU A 92 -12.40 0.13 10.82
CA LEU A 92 -11.72 -0.47 9.65
C LEU A 92 -12.35 0.00 8.34
N ALA A 93 -13.69 0.03 8.26
CA ALA A 93 -14.43 0.48 7.09
C ALA A 93 -14.25 1.99 6.78
N GLY A 94 -13.87 2.79 7.78
CA GLY A 94 -13.61 4.22 7.62
C GLY A 94 -12.19 4.56 7.17
N LEU A 95 -11.27 3.59 7.11
CA LEU A 95 -9.89 3.84 6.69
C LEU A 95 -9.76 3.90 5.17
N THR A 96 -8.94 4.80 4.66
CA THR A 96 -8.66 4.97 3.24
C THR A 96 -7.18 5.04 2.96
N PHE A 97 -6.76 4.48 1.84
CA PHE A 97 -5.37 4.25 1.47
C PHE A 97 -5.09 4.74 0.05
N LEU A 98 -3.94 5.36 -0.15
CA LEU A 98 -3.44 5.78 -1.47
C LEU A 98 -2.05 5.19 -1.71
N ASP A 99 -1.87 4.52 -2.84
CA ASP A 99 -0.56 4.23 -3.41
C ASP A 99 -0.37 5.05 -4.68
N PRO A 100 0.47 6.11 -4.66
CA PRO A 100 0.65 7.00 -5.80
C PRO A 100 1.62 6.48 -6.87
N ALA A 101 2.01 5.22 -6.82
CA ALA A 101 2.80 4.51 -7.82
C ALA A 101 2.54 3.00 -7.70
N CYS A 102 1.25 2.61 -7.82
CA CYS A 102 0.79 1.33 -7.33
C CYS A 102 1.22 0.11 -8.15
N GLY A 103 1.74 0.30 -9.37
CA GLY A 103 2.11 -0.82 -10.23
C GLY A 103 0.96 -1.80 -10.42
N SER A 104 1.23 -3.08 -10.18
CA SER A 104 0.23 -4.15 -10.19
C SER A 104 -0.66 -4.19 -8.92
N GLY A 105 -0.58 -3.22 -8.04
CA GLY A 105 -1.45 -3.06 -6.87
C GLY A 105 -1.06 -3.88 -5.64
N ASN A 106 0.17 -4.39 -5.54
CA ASN A 106 0.59 -5.30 -4.48
C ASN A 106 0.40 -4.71 -3.07
N PHE A 107 0.74 -3.43 -2.84
CA PHE A 107 0.54 -2.77 -1.56
C PHE A 107 -0.95 -2.67 -1.20
N LEU A 108 -1.77 -2.26 -2.15
CA LEU A 108 -3.22 -2.10 -1.93
C LEU A 108 -3.88 -3.45 -1.65
N THR A 109 -3.51 -4.47 -2.42
CA THR A 109 -4.06 -5.83 -2.32
C THR A 109 -3.70 -6.47 -0.97
N GLU A 110 -2.43 -6.41 -0.55
CA GLU A 110 -2.01 -6.98 0.74
C GLU A 110 -2.61 -6.20 1.92
N THR A 111 -2.74 -4.88 1.79
CA THR A 111 -3.42 -4.06 2.80
C THR A 111 -4.90 -4.43 2.91
N TYR A 112 -5.59 -4.62 1.79
CA TYR A 112 -6.97 -5.09 1.78
C TYR A 112 -7.12 -6.44 2.48
N ILE A 113 -6.30 -7.42 2.11
CA ILE A 113 -6.31 -8.76 2.73
C ILE A 113 -6.06 -8.66 4.25
N SER A 114 -5.07 -7.86 4.65
CA SER A 114 -4.75 -7.66 6.07
C SER A 114 -5.91 -7.05 6.86
N LEU A 115 -6.59 -6.04 6.32
CA LEU A 115 -7.77 -5.45 6.96
C LEU A 115 -8.95 -6.42 7.01
N ARG A 116 -9.18 -7.18 5.93
CA ARG A 116 -10.25 -8.19 5.90
C ARG A 116 -10.02 -9.31 6.92
N LYS A 117 -8.78 -9.73 7.13
CA LYS A 117 -8.45 -10.69 8.20
C LYS A 117 -8.77 -10.13 9.58
N LEU A 118 -8.46 -8.86 9.85
CA LEU A 118 -8.84 -8.21 11.10
C LEU A 118 -10.36 -8.07 11.24
N GLU A 119 -11.05 -7.73 10.16
CA GLU A 119 -12.50 -7.68 10.14
C GLU A 119 -13.13 -9.04 10.40
N ASN A 120 -12.61 -10.12 9.78
CA ASN A 120 -13.06 -11.49 10.02
C ASN A 120 -12.92 -11.90 11.48
N GLU A 121 -11.85 -11.51 12.16
CA GLU A 121 -11.71 -11.72 13.60
C GLU A 121 -12.75 -10.92 14.41
N ALA A 122 -13.05 -9.69 14.03
CA ALA A 122 -14.11 -8.90 14.66
C ALA A 122 -15.49 -9.52 14.42
N ILE A 123 -15.75 -10.08 13.23
CA ILE A 123 -16.98 -10.82 12.90
C ILE A 123 -17.13 -12.05 13.81
N LYS A 124 -16.09 -12.85 14.00
CA LYS A 124 -16.08 -13.98 14.94
C LYS A 124 -16.47 -13.56 16.37
N LEU A 125 -15.95 -12.42 16.83
CA LEU A 125 -16.30 -11.89 18.16
C LEU A 125 -17.75 -11.42 18.28
N LYS A 126 -18.38 -11.02 17.16
CA LYS A 126 -19.78 -10.57 17.11
C LYS A 126 -20.75 -11.74 17.12
N PHE A 127 -20.51 -12.74 16.30
CA PHE A 127 -21.44 -13.85 16.08
C PHE A 127 -21.16 -15.06 16.95
N GLY A 128 -19.92 -15.26 17.44
CA GLY A 128 -19.50 -16.45 18.15
C GLY A 128 -19.70 -17.69 17.27
N GLU A 129 -20.34 -18.75 17.81
CA GLU A 129 -20.70 -19.97 17.08
C GLU A 129 -22.12 -19.90 16.47
N GLN A 130 -22.77 -18.74 16.50
CA GLN A 130 -24.13 -18.57 15.98
C GLN A 130 -24.10 -18.31 14.47
N ILE A 131 -24.99 -18.98 13.75
CA ILE A 131 -25.22 -18.71 12.32
C ILE A 131 -25.74 -17.29 12.18
N ALA A 132 -25.18 -16.51 11.28
CA ALA A 132 -25.65 -15.17 10.97
C ALA A 132 -27.05 -15.27 10.33
N ILE A 133 -28.08 -14.75 11.01
CA ILE A 133 -29.48 -14.77 10.53
C ILE A 133 -29.70 -13.63 9.52
N ASP A 134 -28.96 -12.54 9.65
CA ASP A 134 -29.02 -11.39 8.74
C ASP A 134 -27.66 -11.23 8.04
N THR A 135 -27.61 -11.57 6.75
CA THR A 135 -26.40 -11.53 5.92
C THR A 135 -26.19 -10.18 5.22
N GLY A 136 -27.12 -9.23 5.42
CA GLY A 136 -27.18 -8.02 4.59
C GLY A 136 -26.05 -7.01 4.76
N ASP A 137 -25.31 -6.99 5.86
CA ASP A 137 -24.26 -5.98 6.15
C ASP A 137 -23.16 -6.55 7.05
N ILE A 138 -22.74 -7.78 6.76
CA ILE A 138 -21.72 -8.47 7.58
C ILE A 138 -20.34 -7.89 7.31
N ILE A 139 -20.00 -7.65 6.03
CA ILE A 139 -18.73 -7.16 5.56
C ILE A 139 -18.80 -5.65 5.32
N LYS A 140 -17.91 -4.89 5.89
CA LYS A 140 -17.85 -3.43 5.77
C LYS A 140 -16.59 -2.93 5.07
N VAL A 141 -15.48 -3.66 5.21
CA VAL A 141 -14.24 -3.35 4.49
C VAL A 141 -14.40 -3.73 3.02
N SER A 142 -14.24 -2.77 2.12
CA SER A 142 -14.40 -2.93 0.68
C SER A 142 -13.19 -2.45 -0.09
N ILE A 143 -13.01 -2.93 -1.32
CA ILE A 143 -11.95 -2.45 -2.22
C ILE A 143 -12.09 -0.97 -2.59
N GLY A 144 -13.29 -0.38 -2.40
CA GLY A 144 -13.53 1.05 -2.60
C GLY A 144 -12.76 2.01 -1.67
N GLN A 145 -12.13 1.47 -0.60
CA GLN A 145 -11.28 2.25 0.32
C GLN A 145 -9.84 2.43 -0.22
N PHE A 146 -9.48 1.75 -1.32
CA PHE A 146 -8.13 1.65 -1.84
C PHE A 146 -8.01 2.43 -3.14
N TYR A 147 -7.14 3.44 -3.12
CA TYR A 147 -6.86 4.34 -4.23
C TYR A 147 -5.46 4.10 -4.76
N GLY A 148 -5.29 4.12 -6.07
CA GLY A 148 -4.00 3.97 -6.70
C GLY A 148 -3.83 4.92 -7.87
N ILE A 149 -2.60 5.33 -8.14
CA ILE A 149 -2.21 6.04 -9.35
C ILE A 149 -1.12 5.22 -10.03
N GLU A 150 -1.30 4.93 -11.30
CA GLU A 150 -0.33 4.20 -12.10
C GLU A 150 -0.26 4.79 -13.52
N ILE A 151 0.94 4.93 -14.05
CA ILE A 151 1.16 5.52 -15.38
C ILE A 151 0.90 4.54 -16.52
N ASN A 152 0.98 3.24 -16.23
CA ASN A 152 0.82 2.16 -17.21
C ASN A 152 -0.61 1.62 -17.17
N ASP A 153 -1.35 1.73 -18.28
CA ASP A 153 -2.75 1.30 -18.43
C ASP A 153 -2.95 -0.19 -18.18
N PHE A 154 -2.00 -1.01 -18.63
CA PHE A 154 -2.03 -2.44 -18.39
C PHE A 154 -1.86 -2.77 -16.90
N ALA A 155 -0.91 -2.12 -16.22
CA ALA A 155 -0.71 -2.30 -14.78
C ALA A 155 -1.95 -1.86 -13.96
N VAL A 156 -2.64 -0.79 -14.39
CA VAL A 156 -3.94 -0.37 -13.82
C VAL A 156 -4.96 -1.52 -13.88
N THR A 157 -5.04 -2.18 -15.04
CA THR A 157 -5.97 -3.31 -15.24
C THR A 157 -5.60 -4.49 -14.34
N VAL A 158 -4.30 -4.81 -14.24
CA VAL A 158 -3.79 -5.87 -13.36
C VAL A 158 -4.10 -5.56 -11.89
N ALA A 159 -3.85 -4.33 -11.43
CA ALA A 159 -4.12 -3.90 -10.05
C ALA A 159 -5.61 -4.02 -9.68
N LYS A 160 -6.51 -3.60 -10.58
CA LYS A 160 -7.96 -3.78 -10.39
C LYS A 160 -8.34 -5.25 -10.28
N THR A 161 -7.79 -6.08 -11.15
CA THR A 161 -8.06 -7.52 -11.16
C THR A 161 -7.53 -8.19 -9.89
N ALA A 162 -6.32 -7.84 -9.44
CA ALA A 162 -5.74 -8.37 -8.21
C ALA A 162 -6.59 -8.05 -6.96
N LEU A 163 -7.12 -6.82 -6.88
CA LEU A 163 -8.04 -6.43 -5.81
C LEU A 163 -9.37 -7.20 -5.85
N TRP A 164 -9.91 -7.47 -7.04
CA TRP A 164 -11.12 -8.29 -7.17
C TRP A 164 -10.89 -9.75 -6.79
N ILE A 165 -9.76 -10.33 -7.17
CA ILE A 165 -9.39 -11.68 -6.75
C ILE A 165 -9.29 -11.73 -5.22
N ALA A 166 -8.62 -10.75 -4.60
CA ALA A 166 -8.52 -10.67 -3.14
C ALA A 166 -9.89 -10.50 -2.47
N GLU A 167 -10.79 -9.69 -3.04
CA GLU A 167 -12.16 -9.52 -2.54
C GLU A 167 -12.93 -10.83 -2.57
N SER A 168 -12.87 -11.57 -3.69
CA SER A 168 -13.51 -12.88 -3.85
C SER A 168 -13.00 -13.92 -2.84
N GLN A 169 -11.67 -13.99 -2.65
CA GLN A 169 -11.05 -14.92 -1.69
C GLN A 169 -11.46 -14.60 -0.25
N MET A 170 -11.39 -13.32 0.13
CA MET A 170 -11.75 -12.90 1.49
C MET A 170 -13.25 -13.00 1.75
N MET A 171 -14.09 -12.93 0.71
CA MET A 171 -15.51 -13.22 0.80
C MET A 171 -15.74 -14.69 1.18
N LYS A 172 -15.13 -15.62 0.44
CA LYS A 172 -15.22 -17.06 0.71
C LYS A 172 -14.76 -17.39 2.14
N GLU A 173 -13.65 -16.77 2.60
CA GLU A 173 -13.20 -16.93 3.99
C GLU A 173 -14.25 -16.45 5.00
N THR A 174 -14.95 -15.35 4.71
CA THR A 174 -16.01 -14.85 5.59
C THR A 174 -17.24 -15.78 5.57
N GLU A 175 -17.64 -16.32 4.41
CA GLU A 175 -18.72 -17.32 4.29
C GLU A 175 -18.48 -18.54 5.16
N ASP A 176 -17.23 -19.04 5.18
CA ASP A 176 -16.83 -20.15 6.04
C ASP A 176 -16.96 -19.81 7.54
N ILE A 177 -16.68 -18.56 7.93
CA ILE A 177 -16.80 -18.08 9.32
C ILE A 177 -18.25 -17.97 9.76
N VAL A 178 -19.12 -17.44 8.91
CA VAL A 178 -20.53 -17.17 9.26
C VAL A 178 -21.46 -18.35 8.92
N HIS A 179 -20.93 -19.41 8.30
CA HIS A 179 -21.67 -20.58 7.83
C HIS A 179 -22.89 -20.23 6.96
N ALA A 180 -22.77 -19.20 6.14
CA ALA A 180 -23.81 -18.72 5.24
C ALA A 180 -23.23 -18.26 3.92
N SER A 181 -23.94 -18.50 2.81
CA SER A 181 -23.57 -17.91 1.53
C SER A 181 -23.91 -16.43 1.55
N LEU A 182 -22.95 -15.61 1.15
CA LEU A 182 -23.10 -14.17 1.02
C LEU A 182 -23.33 -13.85 -0.45
N ASP A 183 -24.32 -13.00 -0.74
CA ASP A 183 -24.58 -12.54 -2.11
C ASP A 183 -23.42 -11.70 -2.63
N PHE A 184 -22.46 -12.34 -3.29
CA PHE A 184 -21.34 -11.69 -3.93
C PHE A 184 -21.70 -11.28 -5.36
N LEU A 185 -21.91 -9.99 -5.56
CA LEU A 185 -21.89 -9.41 -6.90
C LEU A 185 -20.56 -8.65 -7.06
N PRO A 186 -19.54 -9.26 -7.70
CA PRO A 186 -18.19 -8.69 -7.81
C PRO A 186 -18.13 -7.34 -8.54
N LEU A 187 -19.25 -6.86 -9.06
CA LEU A 187 -19.36 -5.62 -9.82
C LEU A 187 -19.93 -4.44 -9.00
N LYS A 188 -20.16 -4.60 -7.69
CA LYS A 188 -20.71 -3.51 -6.85
C LYS A 188 -19.64 -2.58 -6.31
N SER A 189 -18.41 -3.05 -6.13
CA SER A 189 -17.30 -2.23 -5.65
C SER A 189 -16.30 -2.02 -6.79
N TYR A 190 -15.88 -0.77 -6.98
CA TYR A 190 -14.86 -0.40 -7.95
C TYR A 190 -13.56 -0.11 -7.21
N ALA A 191 -12.48 -0.74 -7.65
CA ALA A 191 -11.15 -0.33 -7.22
C ALA A 191 -10.82 1.04 -7.83
N ASN A 192 -10.46 2.01 -6.98
CA ASN A 192 -10.21 3.39 -7.39
C ASN A 192 -8.76 3.53 -7.91
N ILE A 193 -8.41 2.79 -8.96
CA ILE A 193 -7.11 2.88 -9.62
C ILE A 193 -7.22 3.76 -10.85
N THR A 194 -6.48 4.86 -10.83
CA THR A 194 -6.48 5.90 -11.86
C THR A 194 -5.21 5.80 -12.70
N GLU A 195 -5.37 5.80 -14.02
CA GLU A 195 -4.25 5.92 -14.94
C GLU A 195 -3.76 7.37 -14.97
N GLY A 196 -2.45 7.56 -14.83
CA GLY A 196 -1.84 8.87 -14.97
C GLY A 196 -0.48 9.01 -14.30
N ASN A 197 0.18 10.14 -14.59
CA ASN A 197 1.45 10.49 -13.96
C ASN A 197 1.18 11.16 -12.60
N ALA A 198 1.46 10.43 -11.51
CA ALA A 198 1.25 10.91 -10.14
C ALA A 198 1.96 12.23 -9.83
N LEU A 199 3.07 12.54 -10.51
CA LEU A 199 3.81 13.78 -10.31
C LEU A 199 3.14 15.00 -10.95
N ARG A 200 2.31 14.79 -11.98
CA ARG A 200 1.59 15.83 -12.73
C ARG A 200 0.13 16.00 -12.30
N MET A 201 -0.45 14.95 -11.69
CA MET A 201 -1.84 14.97 -11.24
C MET A 201 -2.02 15.66 -9.90
N ASP A 202 -3.18 16.27 -9.69
CA ASP A 202 -3.64 16.61 -8.33
C ASP A 202 -4.22 15.35 -7.66
N TRP A 203 -3.61 14.93 -6.56
CA TRP A 203 -4.07 13.76 -5.82
C TRP A 203 -5.46 13.96 -5.18
N ASN A 204 -5.88 15.20 -5.01
CA ASN A 204 -7.23 15.52 -4.53
C ASN A 204 -8.34 15.10 -5.51
N GLU A 205 -8.02 15.03 -6.82
CA GLU A 205 -8.95 14.53 -7.83
C GLU A 205 -9.11 13.01 -7.77
N VAL A 206 -8.11 12.30 -7.21
CA VAL A 206 -8.14 10.84 -7.02
C VAL A 206 -8.82 10.50 -5.70
N VAL A 207 -8.41 11.14 -4.62
CA VAL A 207 -9.00 10.99 -3.28
C VAL A 207 -8.93 12.32 -2.53
N PRO A 208 -10.07 12.85 -2.04
CA PRO A 208 -10.05 14.05 -1.21
C PRO A 208 -9.19 13.84 0.04
N LYS A 209 -8.26 14.76 0.31
CA LYS A 209 -7.31 14.63 1.42
C LYS A 209 -8.00 14.54 2.78
N GLU A 210 -9.21 15.08 2.93
CA GLU A 210 -10.02 15.00 4.15
C GLU A 210 -10.53 13.58 4.45
N LYS A 211 -10.57 12.71 3.43
CA LYS A 211 -10.99 11.32 3.56
C LYS A 211 -9.81 10.37 3.69
N LEU A 212 -8.60 10.80 3.29
CA LEU A 212 -7.43 9.94 3.24
C LEU A 212 -6.77 9.79 4.61
N ASN A 213 -6.40 8.56 4.96
CA ASN A 213 -5.69 8.27 6.21
C ASN A 213 -4.22 7.93 5.96
N TYR A 214 -3.91 7.16 4.91
CA TYR A 214 -2.57 6.65 4.70
C TYR A 214 -2.13 6.74 3.24
N ILE A 215 -0.86 7.12 3.05
CA ILE A 215 -0.16 7.04 1.78
C ILE A 215 0.96 6.01 1.96
N MET A 216 1.09 5.08 1.01
CA MET A 216 2.10 4.03 1.07
C MET A 216 2.48 3.60 -0.33
N GLY A 217 3.66 3.04 -0.49
CA GLY A 217 4.06 2.51 -1.78
C GLY A 217 5.56 2.35 -1.96
N ASN A 218 5.91 1.86 -3.14
CA ASN A 218 7.28 1.71 -3.61
C ASN A 218 7.46 2.48 -4.92
N PRO A 219 7.59 3.82 -4.87
CA PRO A 219 7.76 4.64 -6.07
C PRO A 219 9.06 4.32 -6.82
N PRO A 220 9.15 4.62 -8.13
CA PRO A 220 10.32 4.31 -8.92
C PRO A 220 11.58 5.06 -8.44
N PHE A 221 12.71 4.33 -8.36
CA PHE A 221 14.02 4.88 -8.03
C PHE A 221 14.82 5.10 -9.31
N VAL A 222 15.23 6.32 -9.56
CA VAL A 222 16.13 6.65 -10.66
C VAL A 222 17.13 7.71 -10.19
N GLY A 223 18.37 7.31 -10.00
CA GLY A 223 19.40 8.24 -9.58
C GLY A 223 19.55 9.41 -10.58
N ALA A 224 19.87 10.60 -10.09
CA ALA A 224 19.89 11.86 -10.84
C ALA A 224 20.58 11.80 -12.21
N ARG A 225 21.65 11.00 -12.33
CA ARG A 225 22.43 10.87 -13.57
C ARG A 225 21.77 9.98 -14.63
N TYR A 226 20.81 9.15 -14.22
CA TYR A 226 20.19 8.14 -15.08
C TYR A 226 18.76 8.52 -15.52
N MET A 227 18.22 9.61 -14.98
CA MET A 227 16.91 10.12 -15.40
C MET A 227 16.91 10.51 -16.88
N ASN A 228 15.86 10.09 -17.59
CA ASN A 228 15.57 10.57 -18.93
C ASN A 228 15.04 12.02 -18.90
N LYS A 229 14.75 12.58 -20.07
CA LYS A 229 14.28 13.96 -20.17
C LYS A 229 12.94 14.18 -19.46
N GLU A 230 11.98 13.26 -19.64
CA GLU A 230 10.64 13.38 -19.04
C GLU A 230 10.70 13.32 -17.52
N GLN A 231 11.50 12.41 -16.97
CA GLN A 231 11.71 12.30 -15.52
C GLN A 231 12.37 13.54 -14.92
N LYS A 232 13.31 14.16 -15.67
CA LYS A 232 13.91 15.44 -15.26
C LYS A 232 12.91 16.58 -15.29
N ASP A 233 12.06 16.62 -16.32
CA ASP A 233 11.00 17.63 -16.42
C ASP A 233 9.98 17.46 -15.30
N ASP A 234 9.61 16.23 -14.95
CA ASP A 234 8.75 15.91 -13.80
C ASP A 234 9.39 16.35 -12.49
N LEU A 235 10.66 16.01 -12.26
CA LEU A 235 11.37 16.40 -11.05
C LEU A 235 11.42 17.92 -10.92
N LEU A 236 11.74 18.65 -11.98
CA LEU A 236 11.79 20.10 -11.95
C LEU A 236 10.40 20.72 -11.71
N SER A 237 9.33 20.10 -12.19
CA SER A 237 7.96 20.54 -11.95
C SER A 237 7.53 20.39 -10.48
N VAL A 238 7.99 19.34 -9.81
CA VAL A 238 7.71 19.10 -8.38
C VAL A 238 8.55 19.99 -7.46
N PHE A 239 9.77 20.30 -7.86
CA PHE A 239 10.74 21.05 -7.05
C PHE A 239 11.00 22.47 -7.59
N THR A 240 9.97 23.16 -8.08
CA THR A 240 10.09 24.48 -8.74
C THR A 240 10.93 25.51 -7.97
N ASP A 241 10.82 25.52 -6.64
CA ASP A 241 11.44 26.53 -5.78
C ASP A 241 12.63 26.02 -4.97
N TRP A 242 13.07 24.75 -5.21
CA TRP A 242 14.13 24.16 -4.41
C TRP A 242 15.49 24.24 -5.11
N LYS A 243 16.49 24.74 -4.40
CA LYS A 243 17.87 24.74 -4.87
C LYS A 243 18.42 23.32 -4.91
N ASN A 244 19.23 23.03 -5.94
CA ASN A 244 19.93 21.73 -6.12
C ASN A 244 19.00 20.51 -6.27
N ALA A 245 17.73 20.69 -6.60
CA ALA A 245 16.79 19.60 -6.81
C ALA A 245 17.27 18.60 -7.89
N GLY A 246 17.99 19.07 -8.91
CA GLY A 246 18.51 18.23 -10.00
C GLY A 246 19.53 17.16 -9.55
N ASN A 247 20.01 17.20 -8.30
CA ASN A 247 20.90 16.17 -7.72
C ASN A 247 20.12 15.09 -6.95
N LEU A 248 18.80 15.25 -6.79
CA LEU A 248 17.97 14.30 -6.05
C LEU A 248 17.65 13.07 -6.90
N ASP A 249 17.45 11.93 -6.25
CA ASP A 249 16.86 10.75 -6.85
C ASP A 249 15.39 11.03 -7.22
N PHE A 250 14.89 10.43 -8.30
CA PHE A 250 13.53 10.63 -8.79
C PHE A 250 12.46 10.31 -7.72
N VAL A 251 12.70 9.32 -6.87
CA VAL A 251 11.81 8.97 -5.75
C VAL A 251 11.53 10.13 -4.81
N CYS A 252 12.43 11.10 -4.71
CA CYS A 252 12.26 12.28 -3.87
C CYS A 252 11.03 13.11 -4.24
N CYS A 253 10.57 13.02 -5.49
CA CYS A 253 9.34 13.67 -5.95
C CYS A 253 8.12 13.21 -5.14
N TRP A 254 8.01 11.93 -4.83
CA TRP A 254 6.89 11.39 -4.03
C TRP A 254 6.96 11.85 -2.58
N TYR A 255 8.15 11.96 -1.99
CA TYR A 255 8.33 12.55 -0.65
C TYR A 255 7.81 13.99 -0.59
N LYS A 256 8.19 14.80 -1.58
CA LYS A 256 7.77 16.20 -1.65
C LYS A 256 6.26 16.31 -1.87
N LYS A 257 5.72 15.60 -2.85
CA LYS A 257 4.26 15.62 -3.13
C LYS A 257 3.45 15.11 -1.95
N ALA A 258 3.87 14.04 -1.31
CA ALA A 258 3.18 13.53 -0.12
C ALA A 258 3.24 14.54 1.04
N ALA A 259 4.39 15.15 1.31
CA ALA A 259 4.52 16.16 2.35
C ALA A 259 3.65 17.40 2.09
N ASP A 260 3.56 17.86 0.84
CA ASP A 260 2.67 18.96 0.46
C ASP A 260 1.19 18.58 0.62
N PHE A 261 0.82 17.38 0.17
CA PHE A 261 -0.55 16.89 0.25
C PHE A 261 -1.04 16.71 1.68
N MET A 262 -0.14 16.29 2.57
CA MET A 262 -0.44 16.09 4.00
C MET A 262 -0.61 17.38 4.80
N GLN A 263 -0.29 18.55 4.25
CA GLN A 263 -0.43 19.81 4.99
C GLN A 263 -1.85 20.02 5.51
N ASN A 264 -1.94 20.33 6.82
CA ASN A 264 -3.20 20.50 7.55
C ASN A 264 -4.10 19.26 7.59
N THR A 265 -3.52 18.07 7.59
CA THR A 265 -4.23 16.79 7.71
C THR A 265 -3.56 15.90 8.77
N ASN A 266 -4.22 14.78 9.08
CA ASN A 266 -3.66 13.71 9.91
C ASN A 266 -3.15 12.51 9.08
N ILE A 267 -2.96 12.68 7.79
CA ILE A 267 -2.46 11.63 6.90
C ILE A 267 -1.04 11.23 7.34
N ARG A 268 -0.77 9.94 7.32
CA ARG A 268 0.57 9.38 7.56
C ARG A 268 1.04 8.69 6.29
N THR A 269 2.31 8.83 6.00
CA THR A 269 2.93 8.29 4.79
C THR A 269 4.08 7.35 5.13
N ALA A 270 4.24 6.27 4.38
CA ALA A 270 5.45 5.46 4.40
C ALA A 270 5.84 5.01 2.98
N LEU A 271 7.07 5.31 2.60
CA LEU A 271 7.58 5.01 1.25
C LEU A 271 8.85 4.17 1.33
N VAL A 272 8.95 3.24 0.39
CA VAL A 272 10.20 2.55 0.07
C VAL A 272 11.04 3.46 -0.81
N SER A 273 12.35 3.48 -0.61
CA SER A 273 13.28 4.23 -1.44
C SER A 273 14.68 3.65 -1.40
N THR A 274 15.53 4.08 -2.32
CA THR A 274 16.97 3.80 -2.19
C THR A 274 17.53 4.50 -0.96
N ASN A 275 18.59 3.95 -0.38
CA ASN A 275 19.26 4.57 0.77
C ASN A 275 19.92 5.93 0.45
N SER A 276 19.97 6.32 -0.82
CA SER A 276 20.44 7.64 -1.25
C SER A 276 19.66 8.80 -0.61
N VAL A 277 18.38 8.61 -0.30
CA VAL A 277 17.56 9.65 0.35
C VAL A 277 17.98 9.95 1.79
N SER A 278 18.72 9.03 2.41
CA SER A 278 19.22 9.16 3.79
C SER A 278 20.75 9.34 3.86
N GLN A 279 21.40 9.68 2.75
CA GLN A 279 22.85 9.81 2.66
C GLN A 279 23.29 11.08 1.91
N GLY A 280 24.47 11.57 2.26
CA GLY A 280 25.15 12.63 1.55
C GLY A 280 24.35 13.93 1.39
N GLU A 281 24.45 14.54 0.21
CA GLU A 281 23.79 15.80 -0.10
C GLU A 281 22.26 15.70 -0.18
N SER A 282 21.71 14.51 -0.47
CA SER A 282 20.27 14.29 -0.54
C SER A 282 19.58 14.60 0.80
N VAL A 283 20.25 14.35 1.92
CA VAL A 283 19.72 14.69 3.24
C VAL A 283 19.51 16.20 3.39
N ALA A 284 20.48 17.00 2.97
CA ALA A 284 20.34 18.46 3.04
C ALA A 284 19.33 18.99 2.01
N ASN A 285 19.34 18.44 0.81
CA ASN A 285 18.53 18.96 -0.29
C ASN A 285 17.05 18.52 -0.21
N LEU A 286 16.75 17.36 0.39
CA LEU A 286 15.39 16.86 0.55
C LEU A 286 14.83 17.14 1.96
N TRP A 287 15.51 16.65 2.99
CA TRP A 287 14.95 16.59 4.34
C TRP A 287 14.98 17.91 5.07
N LYS A 288 15.99 18.77 4.84
CA LYS A 288 16.03 20.07 5.51
C LYS A 288 14.79 20.91 5.19
N PRO A 289 14.41 21.14 3.91
CA PRO A 289 13.18 21.86 3.59
C PRO A 289 11.91 21.16 4.08
N LEU A 290 11.85 19.82 4.05
CA LEU A 290 10.72 19.06 4.58
C LEU A 290 10.56 19.27 6.08
N PHE A 291 11.64 19.23 6.85
CA PHE A 291 11.59 19.48 8.29
C PHE A 291 11.21 20.94 8.61
N GLU A 292 11.70 21.88 7.81
CA GLU A 292 11.31 23.31 7.93
C GLU A 292 9.82 23.53 7.63
N SER A 293 9.20 22.69 6.79
CA SER A 293 7.75 22.69 6.54
C SER A 293 6.92 21.91 7.57
N GLY A 294 7.54 21.38 8.63
CA GLY A 294 6.86 20.67 9.71
C GLY A 294 6.82 19.14 9.55
N THR A 295 7.39 18.59 8.48
CA THR A 295 7.49 17.14 8.32
C THR A 295 8.40 16.54 9.39
N HIS A 296 8.06 15.36 9.90
CA HIS A 296 8.89 14.59 10.81
C HIS A 296 8.82 13.10 10.50
N ILE A 297 9.93 12.40 10.81
CA ILE A 297 10.01 10.94 10.60
C ILE A 297 9.41 10.25 11.82
N ASP A 298 8.44 9.36 11.59
CA ASP A 298 7.74 8.59 12.61
C ASP A 298 8.42 7.25 12.88
N PHE A 299 8.82 6.57 11.81
CA PHE A 299 9.61 5.34 11.89
C PHE A 299 10.52 5.20 10.67
N ALA A 300 11.52 4.35 10.75
CA ALA A 300 12.36 4.02 9.61
C ALA A 300 12.92 2.60 9.71
N HIS A 301 12.98 1.91 8.57
CA HIS A 301 13.87 0.77 8.40
C HIS A 301 15.18 1.26 7.82
N ARG A 302 16.27 1.02 8.58
CA ARG A 302 17.63 1.30 8.10
C ARG A 302 17.95 0.46 6.88
N THR A 303 18.99 0.85 6.17
CA THR A 303 19.44 0.19 4.94
C THR A 303 19.41 -1.34 5.05
N PHE A 304 18.62 -1.94 4.19
CA PHE A 304 18.54 -3.38 4.01
C PHE A 304 18.66 -3.72 2.51
N ARG A 305 18.97 -4.96 2.23
CA ARG A 305 19.09 -5.43 0.87
C ARG A 305 17.67 -5.73 0.33
N TRP A 306 17.34 -5.15 -0.79
CA TRP A 306 16.14 -5.48 -1.52
C TRP A 306 16.40 -6.74 -2.35
N ASP A 307 15.84 -7.85 -1.94
CA ASP A 307 15.88 -9.08 -2.72
C ASP A 307 14.63 -9.12 -3.60
N SER A 308 14.81 -8.96 -4.92
CA SER A 308 13.76 -9.28 -5.86
C SER A 308 13.86 -10.76 -6.23
N GLU A 309 12.76 -11.47 -6.24
CA GLU A 309 12.66 -12.87 -6.65
C GLU A 309 12.98 -13.06 -8.16
N ALA A 310 13.13 -11.99 -8.92
CA ALA A 310 13.50 -12.03 -10.31
C ALA A 310 14.98 -12.41 -10.49
N ASN A 311 15.25 -13.31 -11.42
CA ASN A 311 16.55 -13.94 -11.73
C ASN A 311 17.72 -13.00 -12.08
N MET A 312 17.57 -11.70 -11.99
CA MET A 312 18.65 -10.72 -12.12
C MET A 312 18.79 -9.93 -10.82
N LYS A 313 19.76 -10.31 -10.02
CA LYS A 313 20.17 -9.69 -8.75
C LYS A 313 20.71 -8.28 -8.95
N ALA A 314 19.87 -7.29 -9.16
CA ALA A 314 20.23 -5.92 -8.89
C ALA A 314 20.21 -5.74 -7.36
N HIS A 315 21.39 -5.71 -6.73
CA HIS A 315 21.50 -5.46 -5.29
C HIS A 315 21.24 -3.98 -5.03
N VAL A 316 19.98 -3.61 -4.81
CA VAL A 316 19.62 -2.26 -4.40
C VAL A 316 19.54 -2.21 -2.88
N HIS A 317 20.20 -1.24 -2.28
CA HIS A 317 20.09 -0.96 -0.86
C HIS A 317 18.92 0.01 -0.64
N CYS A 318 17.88 -0.48 0.04
CA CYS A 318 16.67 0.28 0.30
C CYS A 318 16.56 0.72 1.76
N VAL A 319 15.78 1.75 1.97
CA VAL A 319 15.29 2.21 3.26
C VAL A 319 13.76 2.32 3.17
N ILE A 320 13.08 2.21 4.29
CA ILE A 320 11.65 2.57 4.40
C ILE A 320 11.56 3.71 5.39
N ILE A 321 10.86 4.77 5.02
CA ILE A 321 10.70 5.93 5.88
C ILE A 321 9.23 6.26 6.02
N GLY A 322 8.74 6.14 7.26
CA GLY A 322 7.42 6.62 7.66
C GLY A 322 7.50 8.03 8.17
N PHE A 323 6.64 8.93 7.69
CA PHE A 323 6.67 10.34 8.03
C PHE A 323 5.25 10.95 8.01
N SER A 324 5.11 12.05 8.74
CA SER A 324 3.87 12.83 8.80
C SER A 324 4.17 14.31 9.04
N VAL A 325 3.12 15.15 8.93
CA VAL A 325 3.20 16.60 9.20
C VAL A 325 2.47 16.95 10.50
N ALA A 326 1.38 16.22 10.80
CA ALA A 326 0.64 16.44 12.03
C ALA A 326 1.50 16.10 13.27
N PRO A 327 1.46 16.91 14.32
CA PRO A 327 2.15 16.60 15.57
C PRO A 327 1.79 15.22 16.08
N ASN A 328 2.78 14.40 16.37
CA ASN A 328 2.62 13.02 16.77
C ASN A 328 3.45 12.75 18.03
N ASN A 329 2.78 12.38 19.12
CA ASN A 329 3.42 12.05 20.41
C ASN A 329 3.77 10.56 20.54
N LYS A 330 3.59 9.76 19.48
CA LYS A 330 3.91 8.33 19.49
C LYS A 330 5.42 8.14 19.58
N GLU A 331 5.83 7.05 20.22
CA GLU A 331 7.22 6.62 20.20
C GLU A 331 7.65 6.34 18.75
N LYS A 332 8.76 6.93 18.36
CA LYS A 332 9.36 6.70 17.07
C LYS A 332 10.25 5.46 17.12
N VAL A 333 10.28 4.69 16.04
CA VAL A 333 11.00 3.43 16.01
C VAL A 333 11.93 3.36 14.80
N ILE A 334 13.18 2.96 15.05
CA ILE A 334 14.14 2.62 14.00
C ILE A 334 14.32 1.11 14.00
N TYR A 335 14.04 0.49 12.86
CA TYR A 335 14.21 -0.93 12.62
C TYR A 335 15.56 -1.19 11.93
N THR A 336 16.27 -2.19 12.41
CA THR A 336 17.44 -2.79 11.75
C THR A 336 17.12 -4.26 11.48
N SER A 337 17.99 -5.02 10.80
CA SER A 337 17.78 -6.46 10.57
C SER A 337 17.40 -7.23 11.83
N ASP A 338 17.96 -6.83 12.98
CA ASP A 338 17.93 -7.65 14.20
C ASP A 338 17.24 -6.94 15.38
N ARG A 339 16.91 -5.65 15.26
CA ARG A 339 16.41 -4.85 16.40
C ARG A 339 15.40 -3.80 15.98
N ALA A 340 14.42 -3.57 16.86
CA ALA A 340 13.61 -2.36 16.89
C ALA A 340 14.11 -1.47 18.02
N GLN A 341 14.53 -0.24 17.71
CA GLN A 341 15.05 0.72 18.68
C GLN A 341 14.10 1.91 18.78
N LYS A 342 13.60 2.18 19.97
CA LYS A 342 12.80 3.37 20.27
C LYS A 342 13.69 4.62 20.26
N ALA A 343 13.18 5.69 19.70
CA ALA A 343 13.85 6.97 19.60
C ALA A 343 12.89 8.13 19.91
N ARG A 344 13.40 9.19 20.50
CA ARG A 344 12.62 10.41 20.69
C ARG A 344 12.44 11.18 19.39
N ASN A 345 13.50 11.24 18.59
CA ASN A 345 13.53 11.87 17.27
C ASN A 345 14.34 11.00 16.32
N ILE A 346 13.95 10.97 15.07
CA ILE A 346 14.69 10.31 13.99
C ILE A 346 15.18 11.42 13.06
N ASN A 347 16.49 11.48 12.83
CA ASN A 347 17.06 12.35 11.82
C ASN A 347 17.13 11.63 10.46
N ALA A 348 17.34 12.38 9.41
CA ALA A 348 17.30 11.84 8.05
C ALA A 348 18.51 10.97 7.65
N TYR A 349 19.54 10.89 8.48
CA TYR A 349 20.67 9.96 8.26
C TYR A 349 20.39 8.54 8.75
N LEU A 350 19.30 8.32 9.47
CA LEU A 350 18.74 7.07 10.03
C LEU A 350 19.68 6.29 10.98
#